data_6029a4c8a8908194c1fc49601dd7649a
#
_entry.id   6029a4c8a8908194c1fc49601dd7649a
#
_cell.length_a   1.000
_cell.length_b   1.000
_cell.length_c   1.000
_cell.angle_alpha   90.00
_cell.angle_beta   90.00
_cell.angle_gamma   90.00
#
_symmetry.space_group_name_H-M   'P 1'
#
loop_
_entity.id
_entity.type
_entity.pdbx_description
1 polymer ?
#
loop_
_entity_poly.entity_id
_entity_poly.type
_entity_poly.pdbx_seq_one_letter_code
_entity_poly.pdbx_strand_id
1 'polypeptide(L)'
;MDGKPFFPVSGQAHNDAGYNDLESEHFFKTIKLIGGNTLTIPVYWLQIEPEEGIFDFTGVDSLVDSARRYGVRLILLWFATWKNGNMDYVPKWVKSDKQRFKRVMLPNGGDLWNLSSHCKASLEADKQAFNTLCKHLKIKDGIEHTVIGIQLENESGILGSDRDYSPEAQHIFDSPVPTELISAMKTTAKGPVYDAWQKAGGKQSGNWPELFGWPAGEFMTAWGIAAYIDGVAQAGKATLDIPMYINVWLVESNLVIAGEHYPSGCPVPKVLDIYKWFTPHVDMISPDVEYNNTMRYQELCSIYSRPDNPLFFPETPPTTNLFRAIADYNLVGYSWMGGFDNLMAEDGTLRPTMQEVVNTVRCIVSAIPLILKYQGTDKLHAIVQEEYMPNQWVDLDGYVGRVQFGQGRLPFERKDWRHVREAGMPKEQADADVKLEYLRGRGFLVQASKNEFYLAGIGWRLFLRPKLPPEQTLPLFYHHDMAHARQLSVDEGHFNQNGEFVVDRERNKTPLVSGAWVEADIGVLRIIMGD
;
A
#
# COMPACT_ATOMS: atom_id res chain seq x y z
N MET A 1 8.73 -13.86 7.57
CA MET A 1 9.70 -13.56 8.64
C MET A 1 10.07 -14.84 9.35
N ASP A 2 11.32 -15.11 9.51
CA ASP A 2 11.82 -16.32 10.19
C ASP A 2 11.16 -17.61 9.67
N GLY A 3 10.96 -17.69 8.36
CA GLY A 3 10.26 -18.78 7.68
C GLY A 3 8.73 -18.80 7.86
N LYS A 4 8.13 -17.78 8.46
CA LYS A 4 6.69 -17.65 8.62
C LYS A 4 6.15 -16.47 7.78
N PRO A 5 4.96 -16.61 7.17
CA PRO A 5 4.28 -15.50 6.51
C PRO A 5 4.03 -14.35 7.51
N PHE A 6 4.12 -13.11 7.02
CA PHE A 6 3.86 -11.91 7.81
C PHE A 6 3.07 -10.91 6.95
N PHE A 7 2.02 -10.32 7.52
CA PHE A 7 1.21 -9.31 6.85
C PHE A 7 1.38 -7.97 7.60
N PRO A 8 2.13 -7.00 7.06
CA PRO A 8 2.30 -5.69 7.67
C PRO A 8 0.98 -4.92 7.70
N VAL A 9 0.55 -4.56 8.90
CA VAL A 9 -0.48 -3.55 9.15
C VAL A 9 0.22 -2.38 9.80
N SER A 10 0.59 -1.42 8.96
CA SER A 10 1.47 -0.32 9.34
C SER A 10 0.75 1.02 9.39
N GLY A 11 1.30 1.94 10.16
CA GLY A 11 1.08 3.37 10.05
C GLY A 11 2.36 4.05 9.60
N GLN A 12 2.25 5.06 8.72
CA GLN A 12 3.38 5.88 8.31
C GLN A 12 3.40 7.17 9.13
N ALA A 13 4.49 7.38 9.82
CA ALA A 13 4.76 8.60 10.56
C ALA A 13 5.09 9.76 9.60
N HIS A 14 4.78 10.99 10.00
CA HIS A 14 5.06 12.17 9.18
C HIS A 14 6.57 12.37 8.91
N ASN A 15 6.87 13.29 8.01
CA ASN A 15 8.21 13.49 7.48
C ASN A 15 9.30 13.81 8.52
N ASP A 16 8.93 14.38 9.65
CA ASP A 16 9.88 14.80 10.71
C ASP A 16 9.93 13.83 11.90
N ALA A 17 9.18 12.73 11.85
CA ALA A 17 8.99 11.81 12.97
C ALA A 17 10.27 11.05 13.38
N GLY A 18 11.21 10.87 12.48
CA GLY A 18 12.48 10.19 12.73
C GLY A 18 13.60 11.06 13.29
N TYR A 19 13.36 12.37 13.52
CA TYR A 19 14.42 13.28 13.94
C TYR A 19 14.92 13.08 15.37
N ASN A 20 14.05 12.61 16.27
CA ASN A 20 14.41 12.38 17.67
C ASN A 20 13.42 11.43 18.36
N ASP A 21 13.80 10.94 19.54
CA ASP A 21 13.03 9.97 20.32
C ASP A 21 11.66 10.50 20.78
N LEU A 22 11.55 11.78 21.04
CA LEU A 22 10.29 12.37 21.52
C LEU A 22 9.22 12.31 20.42
N GLU A 23 9.60 12.63 19.19
CA GLU A 23 8.70 12.56 18.02
C GLU A 23 8.34 11.09 17.72
N SER A 24 9.32 10.20 17.63
CA SER A 24 9.09 8.80 17.28
C SER A 24 8.27 8.05 18.33
N GLU A 25 8.40 8.35 19.62
CA GLU A 25 7.69 7.69 20.71
C GLU A 25 6.17 7.82 20.58
N HIS A 26 5.67 8.96 20.08
CA HIS A 26 4.26 9.18 19.79
C HIS A 26 3.73 8.11 18.81
N PHE A 27 4.46 7.83 17.73
CA PHE A 27 4.04 6.89 16.68
C PHE A 27 4.10 5.43 17.14
N PHE A 28 5.06 5.07 18.00
CA PHE A 28 5.08 3.75 18.62
C PHE A 28 3.85 3.51 19.52
N LYS A 29 3.42 4.52 20.26
CA LYS A 29 2.17 4.44 21.05
C LYS A 29 0.95 4.36 20.14
N THR A 30 0.92 5.16 19.08
CA THR A 30 -0.20 5.20 18.13
C THR A 30 -0.39 3.87 17.42
N ILE A 31 0.67 3.24 16.91
CA ILE A 31 0.54 1.94 16.23
C ILE A 31 0.05 0.84 17.17
N LYS A 32 0.46 0.86 18.45
CA LYS A 32 -0.06 -0.07 19.46
C LYS A 32 -1.52 0.18 19.79
N LEU A 33 -1.94 1.43 19.86
CA LEU A 33 -3.33 1.83 20.15
C LEU A 33 -4.32 1.27 19.11
N ILE A 34 -3.92 1.24 17.85
CA ILE A 34 -4.77 0.69 16.78
C ILE A 34 -4.64 -0.82 16.58
N GLY A 35 -3.68 -1.47 17.23
CA GLY A 35 -3.41 -2.91 17.10
C GLY A 35 -2.56 -3.28 15.88
N GLY A 36 -1.91 -2.30 15.23
CA GLY A 36 -0.97 -2.56 14.15
C GLY A 36 0.30 -3.27 14.63
N ASN A 37 1.03 -3.84 13.69
CA ASN A 37 2.22 -4.65 13.97
C ASN A 37 3.51 -4.09 13.37
N THR A 38 3.42 -3.02 12.60
CA THR A 38 4.53 -2.41 11.86
C THR A 38 4.43 -0.88 11.93
N LEU A 39 5.54 -0.18 12.06
CA LEU A 39 5.63 1.27 11.94
C LEU A 39 6.53 1.60 10.74
N THR A 40 6.04 2.45 9.85
CA THR A 40 6.80 3.02 8.75
C THR A 40 7.29 4.40 9.17
N ILE A 41 8.61 4.63 9.18
CA ILE A 41 9.21 5.85 9.75
C ILE A 41 10.45 6.29 8.95
N PRO A 42 10.64 7.61 8.71
CA PRO A 42 11.77 8.09 7.94
C PRO A 42 13.11 8.00 8.70
N VAL A 43 14.16 7.76 7.93
CA VAL A 43 15.56 7.97 8.27
C VAL A 43 16.19 8.84 7.18
N TYR A 44 17.05 9.75 7.57
CA TYR A 44 17.47 10.86 6.70
C TYR A 44 18.96 10.79 6.40
N TRP A 45 19.33 10.87 5.13
CA TRP A 45 20.74 10.93 4.75
C TRP A 45 21.50 12.04 5.48
N LEU A 46 20.87 13.23 5.61
CA LEU A 46 21.48 14.38 6.29
C LEU A 46 21.80 14.13 7.79
N GLN A 47 21.14 13.18 8.44
CA GLN A 47 21.44 12.79 9.83
C GLN A 47 22.44 11.61 9.86
N ILE A 48 22.29 10.67 8.96
CA ILE A 48 23.17 9.49 8.86
C ILE A 48 24.58 9.90 8.49
N GLU A 49 24.77 10.90 7.60
CA GLU A 49 26.07 11.39 7.15
C GLU A 49 26.10 12.94 7.19
N PRO A 50 26.10 13.55 8.38
CA PRO A 50 26.05 15.02 8.54
C PRO A 50 27.26 15.73 7.95
N GLU A 51 28.41 15.10 7.96
CA GLU A 51 29.66 15.51 7.30
C GLU A 51 30.14 14.36 6.41
N GLU A 52 30.74 14.68 5.27
CA GLU A 52 31.19 13.68 4.30
C GLU A 52 32.11 12.64 4.94
N GLY A 53 31.69 11.37 4.90
CA GLY A 53 32.42 10.24 5.48
C GLY A 53 32.29 10.08 7.00
N ILE A 54 31.54 10.95 7.68
CA ILE A 54 31.27 10.85 9.13
C ILE A 54 29.82 10.42 9.33
N PHE A 55 29.64 9.23 9.92
CA PHE A 55 28.36 8.59 10.07
C PHE A 55 27.85 8.60 11.52
N ASP A 56 26.56 8.91 11.70
CA ASP A 56 25.85 8.87 12.99
C ASP A 56 24.61 7.99 12.86
N PHE A 57 24.57 6.90 13.61
CA PHE A 57 23.47 5.94 13.65
C PHE A 57 22.64 6.01 14.94
N THR A 58 22.91 6.98 15.81
CA THR A 58 22.23 7.10 17.11
C THR A 58 20.71 7.11 16.97
N GLY A 59 20.18 7.87 16.00
CA GLY A 59 18.75 7.92 15.74
C GLY A 59 18.18 6.60 15.25
N VAL A 60 18.86 5.92 14.33
CA VAL A 60 18.44 4.60 13.83
C VAL A 60 18.45 3.55 14.93
N ASP A 61 19.48 3.54 15.78
CA ASP A 61 19.56 2.62 16.90
C ASP A 61 18.42 2.82 17.88
N SER A 62 18.07 4.08 18.18
CA SER A 62 16.93 4.41 19.03
C SER A 62 15.60 3.94 18.44
N LEU A 63 15.39 4.08 17.11
CA LEU A 63 14.20 3.56 16.43
C LEU A 63 14.10 2.04 16.55
N VAL A 64 15.20 1.31 16.29
CA VAL A 64 15.24 -0.16 16.39
C VAL A 64 14.98 -0.63 17.82
N ASP A 65 15.60 0.00 18.82
CA ASP A 65 15.41 -0.35 20.23
C ASP A 65 13.99 -0.02 20.71
N SER A 66 13.42 1.08 20.26
CA SER A 66 12.02 1.44 20.53
C SER A 66 11.05 0.44 19.90
N ALA A 67 11.25 0.05 18.65
CA ALA A 67 10.42 -0.94 17.98
C ALA A 67 10.42 -2.29 18.74
N ARG A 68 11.58 -2.73 19.23
CA ARG A 68 11.70 -3.93 20.07
C ARG A 68 10.94 -3.78 21.38
N ARG A 69 11.08 -2.63 22.06
CA ARG A 69 10.38 -2.33 23.30
C ARG A 69 8.86 -2.37 23.13
N TYR A 70 8.34 -1.86 22.00
CA TYR A 70 6.92 -1.87 21.68
C TYR A 70 6.44 -3.16 21.00
N GLY A 71 7.34 -4.07 20.64
CA GLY A 71 7.01 -5.33 19.97
C GLY A 71 6.38 -5.11 18.60
N VAL A 72 6.91 -4.15 17.82
CA VAL A 72 6.50 -3.85 16.44
C VAL A 72 7.68 -3.99 15.50
N ARG A 73 7.40 -4.14 14.20
CA ARG A 73 8.41 -4.16 13.14
C ARG A 73 8.56 -2.77 12.54
N LEU A 74 9.65 -2.55 11.81
CA LEU A 74 9.92 -1.27 11.13
C LEU A 74 9.99 -1.48 9.62
N ILE A 75 9.42 -0.53 8.91
CA ILE A 75 9.78 -0.21 7.53
C ILE A 75 10.46 1.16 7.59
N LEU A 76 11.70 1.25 7.12
CA LEU A 76 12.44 2.51 7.10
C LEU A 76 12.23 3.22 5.76
N LEU A 77 12.01 4.52 5.80
CA LEU A 77 11.97 5.36 4.61
C LEU A 77 13.33 6.05 4.45
N TRP A 78 14.12 5.65 3.45
CA TRP A 78 15.37 6.29 3.13
C TRP A 78 15.11 7.61 2.39
N PHE A 79 15.00 8.71 3.14
CA PHE A 79 14.87 10.05 2.58
C PHE A 79 16.26 10.59 2.25
N ALA A 80 16.59 10.59 0.97
CA ALA A 80 17.90 10.96 0.48
C ALA A 80 17.82 11.91 -0.73
N THR A 81 18.11 11.42 -1.92
CA THR A 81 18.20 12.23 -3.13
C THR A 81 16.86 12.85 -3.53
N TRP A 82 15.76 12.10 -3.36
CA TRP A 82 14.41 12.59 -3.66
C TRP A 82 13.45 12.50 -2.49
N LYS A 83 12.75 13.59 -2.24
CA LYS A 83 11.52 13.65 -1.44
C LYS A 83 10.53 14.55 -2.17
N ASN A 84 9.46 13.95 -2.76
CA ASN A 84 8.45 14.67 -3.54
C ASN A 84 9.09 15.52 -4.66
N GLY A 85 10.05 14.96 -5.39
CA GLY A 85 10.78 15.65 -6.43
C GLY A 85 11.78 16.72 -5.98
N ASN A 86 12.12 16.78 -4.68
CA ASN A 86 13.08 17.71 -4.11
C ASN A 86 14.22 16.98 -3.38
N MET A 87 15.36 17.69 -3.19
CA MET A 87 16.54 17.17 -2.49
C MET A 87 16.63 17.64 -1.03
N ASP A 88 15.52 17.75 -0.32
CA ASP A 88 15.46 18.38 1.00
C ASP A 88 16.26 17.62 2.07
N TYR A 89 16.40 16.30 1.93
CA TYR A 89 17.03 15.44 2.93
C TYR A 89 18.46 15.02 2.63
N VAL A 90 19.08 15.55 1.54
CA VAL A 90 20.52 15.36 1.34
C VAL A 90 21.33 16.20 2.33
N PRO A 91 22.55 15.77 2.71
CA PRO A 91 23.40 16.51 3.63
C PRO A 91 23.80 17.92 3.14
N LYS A 92 24.15 18.79 4.07
CA LYS A 92 24.59 20.16 3.78
C LYS A 92 25.78 20.19 2.81
N TRP A 93 26.71 19.27 2.94
CA TRP A 93 27.90 19.22 2.08
C TRP A 93 27.52 18.89 0.62
N VAL A 94 26.50 18.06 0.37
CA VAL A 94 25.92 17.84 -0.96
C VAL A 94 25.20 19.10 -1.48
N LYS A 95 24.35 19.72 -0.62
CA LYS A 95 23.59 20.91 -0.97
C LYS A 95 24.49 22.09 -1.35
N SER A 96 25.66 22.19 -0.74
CA SER A 96 26.56 23.34 -0.90
C SER A 96 27.48 23.24 -2.11
N ASP A 97 27.72 22.05 -2.66
CA ASP A 97 28.65 21.84 -3.77
C ASP A 97 27.93 21.53 -5.09
N LYS A 98 27.41 22.57 -5.75
CA LYS A 98 26.77 22.45 -7.08
C LYS A 98 27.75 22.04 -8.19
N GLN A 99 29.05 22.21 -7.98
CA GLN A 99 30.07 21.85 -8.97
C GLN A 99 30.18 20.32 -9.05
N ARG A 100 30.18 19.67 -7.92
CA ARG A 100 30.28 18.20 -7.80
C ARG A 100 28.90 17.54 -7.95
N PHE A 101 27.87 18.07 -7.29
CA PHE A 101 26.52 17.50 -7.23
C PHE A 101 25.58 18.30 -8.14
N LYS A 102 25.50 17.88 -9.38
CA LYS A 102 24.72 18.58 -10.41
C LYS A 102 23.25 18.61 -10.12
N ARG A 103 22.62 19.76 -10.38
CA ARG A 103 21.18 19.96 -10.30
C ARG A 103 20.50 19.66 -11.62
N VAL A 104 19.21 19.35 -11.55
CA VAL A 104 18.34 19.41 -12.72
C VAL A 104 18.29 20.83 -13.23
N MET A 105 18.53 21.02 -14.52
CA MET A 105 18.52 22.31 -15.20
C MET A 105 17.23 22.45 -16.01
N LEU A 106 16.63 23.63 -15.97
CA LEU A 106 15.50 24.01 -16.81
C LEU A 106 15.95 24.44 -18.23
N PRO A 107 15.05 24.45 -19.25
CA PRO A 107 15.38 24.90 -20.60
C PRO A 107 15.92 26.33 -20.67
N ASN A 108 15.55 27.17 -19.69
CA ASN A 108 16.02 28.58 -19.62
C ASN A 108 17.37 28.74 -18.89
N GLY A 109 18.01 27.62 -18.50
CA GLY A 109 19.28 27.60 -17.77
C GLY A 109 19.19 27.79 -16.27
N GLY A 110 17.97 27.87 -15.70
CA GLY A 110 17.76 27.89 -14.25
C GLY A 110 17.90 26.51 -13.64
N ASP A 111 18.35 26.41 -12.38
CA ASP A 111 18.43 25.15 -11.61
C ASP A 111 17.15 24.91 -10.84
N LEU A 112 16.73 23.65 -10.77
CA LEU A 112 15.74 23.17 -9.80
C LEU A 112 16.43 22.75 -8.48
N TRP A 113 15.65 22.73 -7.39
CA TRP A 113 16.07 22.18 -6.10
C TRP A 113 15.93 20.65 -6.11
N ASN A 114 16.63 20.03 -7.07
CA ASN A 114 16.57 18.61 -7.36
C ASN A 114 17.94 18.16 -7.93
N LEU A 115 18.47 17.03 -7.47
CA LEU A 115 19.68 16.45 -8.02
C LEU A 115 19.41 15.76 -9.36
N SER A 116 20.34 15.90 -10.30
CA SER A 116 20.27 15.20 -11.57
C SER A 116 20.51 13.70 -11.38
N SER A 117 19.62 12.86 -11.90
CA SER A 117 19.81 11.41 -11.93
C SER A 117 20.99 10.97 -12.79
N HIS A 118 21.52 11.88 -13.64
CA HIS A 118 22.68 11.65 -14.48
C HIS A 118 24.01 12.05 -13.80
N CYS A 119 23.96 12.58 -12.57
CA CYS A 119 25.14 12.95 -11.81
C CYS A 119 25.76 11.76 -11.09
N LYS A 120 26.85 11.23 -11.62
CA LYS A 120 27.58 10.10 -11.00
C LYS A 120 28.03 10.37 -9.57
N ALA A 121 28.44 11.63 -9.27
CA ALA A 121 28.90 11.98 -7.92
C ALA A 121 27.76 11.86 -6.89
N SER A 122 26.53 12.24 -7.25
CA SER A 122 25.35 12.08 -6.40
C SER A 122 25.03 10.61 -6.17
N LEU A 123 25.01 9.81 -7.24
CA LEU A 123 24.78 8.37 -7.14
C LEU A 123 25.80 7.67 -6.23
N GLU A 124 27.10 7.92 -6.42
CA GLU A 124 28.13 7.24 -5.60
C GLU A 124 28.09 7.68 -4.14
N ALA A 125 27.76 8.94 -3.84
CA ALA A 125 27.60 9.42 -2.48
C ALA A 125 26.39 8.77 -1.78
N ASP A 126 25.24 8.75 -2.43
CA ASP A 126 24.02 8.10 -1.92
C ASP A 126 24.23 6.57 -1.71
N LYS A 127 24.78 5.88 -2.70
CA LYS A 127 25.16 4.46 -2.60
C LYS A 127 26.04 4.18 -1.40
N GLN A 128 27.04 5.03 -1.17
CA GLN A 128 27.98 4.88 -0.04
C GLN A 128 27.22 5.07 1.28
N ALA A 129 26.41 6.11 1.41
CA ALA A 129 25.65 6.40 2.61
C ALA A 129 24.65 5.26 2.90
N PHE A 130 23.86 4.86 1.91
CA PHE A 130 22.88 3.78 2.05
C PHE A 130 23.53 2.42 2.37
N ASN A 131 24.60 2.06 1.67
CA ASN A 131 25.33 0.82 1.98
C ASN A 131 25.92 0.83 3.40
N THR A 132 26.37 1.99 3.89
CA THR A 132 26.91 2.11 5.25
C THR A 132 25.80 1.97 6.29
N LEU A 133 24.62 2.53 6.04
CA LEU A 133 23.40 2.26 6.83
C LEU A 133 23.06 0.76 6.83
N CYS A 134 23.05 0.10 5.67
CA CYS A 134 22.77 -1.34 5.57
C CYS A 134 23.78 -2.19 6.32
N LYS A 135 25.08 -1.82 6.31
CA LYS A 135 26.13 -2.49 7.12
C LYS A 135 25.85 -2.35 8.61
N HIS A 136 25.47 -1.15 9.05
CA HIS A 136 25.10 -0.88 10.43
C HIS A 136 23.88 -1.69 10.85
N LEU A 137 22.79 -1.67 10.08
CA LEU A 137 21.58 -2.45 10.34
C LEU A 137 21.84 -3.95 10.38
N LYS A 138 22.72 -4.47 9.52
CA LYS A 138 23.12 -5.88 9.55
C LYS A 138 23.77 -6.28 10.88
N ILE A 139 24.54 -5.40 11.48
CA ILE A 139 25.16 -5.62 12.79
C ILE A 139 24.14 -5.45 13.91
N LYS A 140 23.37 -4.37 13.88
CA LYS A 140 22.41 -4.01 14.93
C LYS A 140 21.20 -4.94 14.96
N ASP A 141 20.68 -5.36 13.81
CA ASP A 141 19.36 -6.01 13.66
C ASP A 141 19.37 -7.34 12.87
N GLY A 142 20.52 -7.81 12.42
CA GLY A 142 20.61 -8.96 11.51
C GLY A 142 20.08 -10.30 12.06
N ILE A 143 19.83 -10.42 13.34
CA ILE A 143 19.28 -11.62 14.01
C ILE A 143 17.83 -11.39 14.41
N GLU A 144 17.50 -10.19 14.86
CA GLU A 144 16.18 -9.85 15.43
C GLU A 144 15.14 -9.55 14.35
N HIS A 145 15.58 -9.16 13.15
CA HIS A 145 14.73 -8.80 12.02
C HIS A 145 13.64 -7.78 12.39
N THR A 146 14.00 -6.77 13.20
CA THR A 146 13.09 -5.69 13.59
C THR A 146 12.73 -4.85 12.38
N VAL A 147 13.74 -4.54 11.53
CA VAL A 147 13.56 -3.88 10.23
C VAL A 147 13.23 -4.93 9.18
N ILE A 148 12.04 -4.82 8.59
CA ILE A 148 11.51 -5.81 7.64
C ILE A 148 11.48 -5.34 6.19
N GLY A 149 11.77 -4.06 5.95
CA GLY A 149 11.81 -3.48 4.61
C GLY A 149 12.34 -2.07 4.63
N ILE A 150 12.80 -1.60 3.47
CA ILE A 150 13.24 -0.22 3.28
C ILE A 150 12.59 0.33 2.02
N GLN A 151 11.97 1.50 2.12
CA GLN A 151 11.61 2.33 0.98
C GLN A 151 12.84 3.10 0.54
N LEU A 152 13.16 3.05 -0.74
CA LEU A 152 14.24 3.83 -1.35
C LEU A 152 13.66 5.12 -1.90
N GLU A 153 14.18 6.25 -1.42
CA GLU A 153 13.69 7.57 -1.78
C GLU A 153 12.22 7.79 -1.40
N ASN A 154 11.64 8.88 -1.85
CA ASN A 154 10.20 9.12 -1.76
C ASN A 154 9.71 9.88 -2.97
N GLU A 155 8.78 9.26 -3.72
CA GLU A 155 8.12 9.88 -4.86
C GLU A 155 9.11 10.57 -5.81
N SER A 156 10.09 9.77 -6.25
CA SER A 156 11.22 10.22 -7.08
C SER A 156 10.75 10.79 -8.40
N GLY A 157 11.34 11.90 -8.82
CA GLY A 157 11.01 12.51 -10.11
C GLY A 157 11.42 13.97 -10.18
N ILE A 158 10.99 14.64 -11.25
CA ILE A 158 11.24 16.05 -11.49
C ILE A 158 9.91 16.80 -11.52
N LEU A 159 9.74 17.79 -10.65
CA LEU A 159 8.67 18.78 -10.71
C LEU A 159 9.20 20.07 -11.33
N GLY A 160 8.43 20.67 -12.24
CA GLY A 160 8.78 21.89 -12.97
C GLY A 160 9.40 21.64 -14.37
N SER A 161 9.70 20.38 -14.74
CA SER A 161 10.20 20.00 -16.04
C SER A 161 9.91 18.55 -16.38
N ASP A 162 9.82 18.23 -17.68
CA ASP A 162 9.71 16.85 -18.17
C ASP A 162 11.02 16.07 -18.06
N ARG A 163 12.17 16.77 -18.08
CA ARG A 163 13.50 16.20 -17.98
C ARG A 163 14.54 17.20 -17.46
N ASP A 164 15.73 16.72 -17.20
CA ASP A 164 16.92 17.55 -17.02
C ASP A 164 17.45 18.06 -18.38
N TYR A 165 17.72 19.39 -18.45
CA TYR A 165 18.29 20.08 -19.61
C TYR A 165 19.77 20.47 -19.41
N SER A 166 20.44 19.89 -18.39
CA SER A 166 21.88 20.07 -18.24
C SER A 166 22.64 19.56 -19.46
N PRO A 167 23.85 20.04 -19.71
CA PRO A 167 24.66 19.58 -20.86
C PRO A 167 24.86 18.07 -20.90
N GLU A 168 25.05 17.44 -19.73
CA GLU A 168 25.19 16.00 -19.58
C GLU A 168 23.89 15.26 -19.96
N ALA A 169 22.76 15.71 -19.44
CA ALA A 169 21.46 15.13 -19.75
C ALA A 169 21.06 15.38 -21.21
N GLN A 170 21.38 16.56 -21.77
CA GLN A 170 21.16 16.85 -23.19
C GLN A 170 21.99 15.94 -24.10
N HIS A 171 23.24 15.69 -23.74
CA HIS A 171 24.06 14.72 -24.46
C HIS A 171 23.44 13.33 -24.48
N ILE A 172 22.91 12.86 -23.36
CA ILE A 172 22.20 11.56 -23.26
C ILE A 172 20.94 11.58 -24.12
N PHE A 173 20.18 12.69 -24.10
CA PHE A 173 18.93 12.82 -24.85
C PHE A 173 19.15 12.78 -26.37
N ASP A 174 20.25 13.32 -26.83
CA ASP A 174 20.64 13.35 -28.26
C ASP A 174 21.40 12.07 -28.68
N SER A 175 21.85 11.27 -27.74
CA SER A 175 22.56 10.00 -27.97
C SER A 175 21.58 8.86 -28.26
N PRO A 176 22.03 7.76 -28.91
CA PRO A 176 21.21 6.60 -29.12
C PRO A 176 20.64 6.04 -27.79
N VAL A 177 19.36 5.70 -27.82
CA VAL A 177 18.69 5.01 -26.70
C VAL A 177 19.41 3.68 -26.42
N PRO A 178 19.60 3.30 -25.12
CA PRO A 178 20.25 2.05 -24.76
C PRO A 178 19.61 0.84 -25.46
N THR A 179 20.44 -0.04 -25.99
CA THR A 179 19.99 -1.26 -26.72
C THR A 179 19.21 -2.20 -25.82
N GLU A 180 19.51 -2.19 -24.51
CA GLU A 180 18.82 -2.96 -23.48
C GLU A 180 17.35 -2.53 -23.36
N LEU A 181 17.04 -1.23 -23.43
CA LEU A 181 15.68 -0.73 -23.42
C LEU A 181 14.90 -1.18 -24.66
N ILE A 182 15.52 -1.08 -25.84
CA ILE A 182 14.90 -1.56 -27.09
C ILE A 182 14.67 -3.06 -27.04
N SER A 183 15.60 -3.82 -26.49
CA SER A 183 15.48 -5.27 -26.34
C SER A 183 14.38 -5.65 -25.35
N ALA A 184 14.25 -4.95 -24.23
CA ALA A 184 13.20 -5.14 -23.24
C ALA A 184 11.82 -4.86 -23.85
N MET A 185 11.65 -3.76 -24.57
CA MET A 185 10.42 -3.44 -25.30
C MET A 185 10.02 -4.54 -26.28
N LYS A 186 10.95 -5.05 -27.07
CA LYS A 186 10.69 -6.12 -28.03
C LYS A 186 10.30 -7.43 -27.36
N THR A 187 10.93 -7.75 -26.23
CA THR A 187 10.64 -8.96 -25.47
C THR A 187 9.26 -8.91 -24.83
N THR A 188 8.91 -7.75 -24.24
CA THR A 188 7.61 -7.53 -23.57
C THR A 188 6.49 -7.40 -24.61
N ALA A 189 6.73 -6.72 -25.73
CA ALA A 189 5.85 -6.51 -26.88
C ALA A 189 4.44 -6.02 -26.52
N LYS A 190 4.30 -5.25 -25.44
CA LYS A 190 3.05 -4.66 -24.94
C LYS A 190 3.35 -3.56 -23.92
N GLY A 191 2.32 -2.79 -23.58
CA GLY A 191 2.37 -1.76 -22.54
C GLY A 191 2.69 -0.38 -23.09
N PRO A 192 2.50 0.68 -22.25
CA PRO A 192 2.54 2.07 -22.71
C PRO A 192 3.85 2.50 -23.35
N VAL A 193 4.97 1.98 -22.88
CA VAL A 193 6.30 2.30 -23.43
C VAL A 193 6.47 1.68 -24.83
N TYR A 194 6.08 0.42 -24.98
CA TYR A 194 6.07 -0.28 -26.25
C TYR A 194 5.14 0.39 -27.26
N ASP A 195 3.93 0.76 -26.84
CA ASP A 195 2.94 1.41 -27.68
C ASP A 195 3.43 2.79 -28.18
N ALA A 196 4.09 3.57 -27.31
CA ALA A 196 4.69 4.83 -27.69
C ALA A 196 5.82 4.65 -28.73
N TRP A 197 6.68 3.64 -28.54
CA TRP A 197 7.72 3.28 -29.49
C TRP A 197 7.13 2.87 -30.85
N GLN A 198 6.11 2.02 -30.88
CA GLN A 198 5.43 1.62 -32.10
C GLN A 198 4.77 2.80 -32.82
N LYS A 199 4.09 3.66 -32.06
CA LYS A 199 3.46 4.88 -32.59
C LYS A 199 4.48 5.86 -33.22
N ALA A 200 5.70 5.90 -32.69
CA ALA A 200 6.80 6.68 -33.25
C ALA A 200 7.51 6.00 -34.43
N GLY A 201 7.02 4.84 -34.89
CA GLY A 201 7.50 4.13 -36.07
C GLY A 201 8.36 2.90 -35.80
N GLY A 202 8.53 2.47 -34.54
CA GLY A 202 9.18 1.20 -34.16
C GLY A 202 10.64 1.08 -34.60
N LYS A 203 11.37 2.22 -34.68
CA LYS A 203 12.76 2.26 -35.11
C LYS A 203 13.64 1.37 -34.23
N GLN A 204 14.63 0.71 -34.83
CA GLN A 204 15.53 -0.22 -34.16
C GLN A 204 16.73 0.48 -33.48
N SER A 205 16.96 1.74 -33.78
CA SER A 205 17.99 2.60 -33.21
C SER A 205 17.63 4.08 -33.47
N GLY A 206 18.16 4.96 -32.68
CA GLY A 206 17.95 6.40 -32.77
C GLY A 206 18.04 7.02 -31.37
N ASN A 207 17.96 8.35 -31.31
CA ASN A 207 17.91 9.08 -30.04
C ASN A 207 16.50 9.03 -29.42
N TRP A 208 16.35 9.59 -28.24
CA TRP A 208 15.09 9.54 -27.47
C TRP A 208 13.90 10.14 -28.25
N PRO A 209 13.99 11.36 -28.83
CA PRO A 209 12.91 11.91 -29.65
C PRO A 209 12.56 11.08 -30.89
N GLU A 210 13.56 10.47 -31.53
CA GLU A 210 13.33 9.61 -32.70
C GLU A 210 12.60 8.30 -32.38
N LEU A 211 12.82 7.76 -31.17
CA LEU A 211 12.19 6.50 -30.76
C LEU A 211 10.83 6.70 -30.10
N PHE A 212 10.61 7.81 -29.39
CA PHE A 212 9.44 7.97 -28.54
C PHE A 212 8.57 9.20 -28.85
N GLY A 213 9.09 10.18 -29.63
CA GLY A 213 8.37 11.41 -29.92
C GLY A 213 8.11 12.27 -28.67
N TRP A 214 6.84 12.66 -28.46
CA TRP A 214 6.46 13.56 -27.37
C TRP A 214 6.87 13.10 -25.95
N PRO A 215 6.69 11.85 -25.52
CA PRO A 215 7.04 11.42 -24.17
C PRO A 215 8.54 11.14 -23.95
N ALA A 216 9.39 11.43 -24.93
CA ALA A 216 10.83 11.11 -24.88
C ALA A 216 11.55 11.67 -23.64
N GLY A 217 11.21 12.91 -23.23
CA GLY A 217 11.79 13.55 -22.05
C GLY A 217 11.50 12.77 -20.77
N GLU A 218 10.24 12.45 -20.53
CA GLU A 218 9.82 11.67 -19.37
C GLU A 218 10.40 10.24 -19.39
N PHE A 219 10.46 9.59 -20.57
CA PHE A 219 10.98 8.22 -20.65
C PHE A 219 12.48 8.16 -20.35
N MET A 220 13.26 9.15 -20.83
CA MET A 220 14.66 9.29 -20.45
C MET A 220 14.82 9.56 -18.95
N THR A 221 13.98 10.43 -18.40
CA THR A 221 13.98 10.74 -16.95
C THR A 221 13.67 9.48 -16.13
N ALA A 222 12.64 8.72 -16.50
CA ALA A 222 12.29 7.46 -15.84
C ALA A 222 13.42 6.42 -15.91
N TRP A 223 14.07 6.30 -17.06
CA TRP A 223 15.22 5.42 -17.23
C TRP A 223 16.40 5.86 -16.34
N GLY A 224 16.71 7.15 -16.32
CA GLY A 224 17.81 7.68 -15.50
C GLY A 224 17.58 7.51 -14.00
N ILE A 225 16.35 7.77 -13.53
CA ILE A 225 15.98 7.60 -12.12
C ILE A 225 15.95 6.11 -11.75
N ALA A 226 15.38 5.26 -12.60
CA ALA A 226 15.38 3.81 -12.38
C ALA A 226 16.80 3.25 -12.22
N ALA A 227 17.71 3.63 -13.13
CA ALA A 227 19.11 3.20 -13.05
C ALA A 227 19.83 3.73 -11.80
N TYR A 228 19.52 4.97 -11.38
CA TYR A 228 20.06 5.54 -10.13
C TYR A 228 19.59 4.74 -8.91
N ILE A 229 18.28 4.57 -8.76
CA ILE A 229 17.70 3.86 -7.61
C ILE A 229 18.15 2.40 -7.58
N ASP A 230 18.25 1.74 -8.72
CA ASP A 230 18.79 0.38 -8.78
C ASP A 230 20.24 0.31 -8.30
N GLY A 231 21.05 1.31 -8.63
CA GLY A 231 22.42 1.41 -8.11
C GLY A 231 22.49 1.51 -6.59
N VAL A 232 21.58 2.28 -5.98
CA VAL A 232 21.43 2.38 -4.52
C VAL A 232 20.92 1.06 -3.93
N ALA A 233 19.88 0.47 -4.53
CA ALA A 233 19.30 -0.81 -4.12
C ALA A 233 20.36 -1.93 -4.16
N GLN A 234 21.11 -2.05 -5.25
CA GLN A 234 22.17 -3.03 -5.44
C GLN A 234 23.23 -2.93 -4.32
N ALA A 235 23.65 -1.71 -4.00
CA ALA A 235 24.64 -1.49 -2.94
C ALA A 235 24.12 -1.93 -1.57
N GLY A 236 22.84 -1.67 -1.27
CA GLY A 236 22.20 -2.12 -0.03
C GLY A 236 22.00 -3.63 0.01
N LYS A 237 21.41 -4.21 -1.03
CA LYS A 237 21.13 -5.66 -1.16
C LYS A 237 22.39 -6.52 -1.04
N ALA A 238 23.52 -6.04 -1.54
CA ALA A 238 24.80 -6.75 -1.40
C ALA A 238 25.23 -6.95 0.06
N THR A 239 24.68 -6.13 0.97
CA THR A 239 25.03 -6.15 2.41
C THR A 239 23.90 -6.70 3.26
N LEU A 240 22.67 -6.24 3.03
CA LEU A 240 21.47 -6.55 3.81
C LEU A 240 20.33 -6.95 2.85
N ASP A 241 20.06 -8.25 2.75
CA ASP A 241 19.02 -8.77 1.86
C ASP A 241 17.66 -8.78 2.56
N ILE A 242 17.01 -7.63 2.57
CA ILE A 242 15.63 -7.44 3.01
C ILE A 242 14.81 -6.82 1.87
N PRO A 243 13.48 -6.91 1.88
CA PRO A 243 12.64 -6.25 0.88
C PRO A 243 12.95 -4.76 0.75
N MET A 244 13.14 -4.30 -0.50
CA MET A 244 13.31 -2.90 -0.84
C MET A 244 12.29 -2.50 -1.89
N TYR A 245 11.65 -1.36 -1.69
CA TYR A 245 10.63 -0.85 -2.62
C TYR A 245 10.78 0.64 -2.87
N ILE A 246 10.11 1.12 -3.90
CA ILE A 246 9.94 2.54 -4.22
C ILE A 246 8.46 2.87 -4.23
N ASN A 247 8.09 4.06 -3.75
CA ASN A 247 6.72 4.53 -3.79
C ASN A 247 6.47 5.45 -4.99
N VAL A 248 5.19 5.63 -5.33
CA VAL A 248 4.77 6.29 -6.56
C VAL A 248 3.76 7.37 -6.26
N TRP A 249 4.12 8.63 -6.51
CA TRP A 249 3.14 9.71 -6.63
C TRP A 249 2.28 9.49 -7.86
N LEU A 250 1.04 9.09 -7.66
CA LEU A 250 0.10 8.82 -8.74
C LEU A 250 -0.42 10.11 -9.38
N VAL A 251 -0.84 9.98 -10.63
CA VAL A 251 -1.50 11.08 -11.34
C VAL A 251 -2.88 11.32 -10.77
N GLU A 252 -3.10 12.47 -10.19
CA GLU A 252 -4.36 12.87 -9.53
C GLU A 252 -5.30 13.66 -10.46
N SER A 253 -4.82 14.08 -11.61
CA SER A 253 -5.52 14.92 -12.58
C SER A 253 -5.83 14.17 -13.87
N ASN A 254 -6.90 14.58 -14.57
CA ASN A 254 -7.16 14.15 -15.94
C ASN A 254 -6.16 14.75 -16.95
N LEU A 255 -5.42 15.78 -16.57
CA LEU A 255 -4.34 16.37 -17.34
C LEU A 255 -3.03 15.69 -16.94
N VAL A 256 -2.43 14.95 -17.86
CA VAL A 256 -1.33 14.02 -17.61
C VAL A 256 -0.04 14.60 -18.21
N ILE A 257 0.43 15.73 -17.66
CA ILE A 257 1.67 16.39 -18.08
C ILE A 257 2.74 16.08 -17.03
N ALA A 258 3.77 15.34 -17.44
CA ALA A 258 4.90 15.01 -16.61
C ALA A 258 5.67 16.27 -16.19
N GLY A 259 6.04 16.36 -14.92
CA GLY A 259 6.70 17.52 -14.33
C GLY A 259 5.75 18.65 -13.93
N GLU A 260 4.46 18.57 -14.28
CA GLU A 260 3.45 19.56 -13.92
C GLU A 260 2.37 18.98 -12.98
N HIS A 261 1.79 17.83 -13.35
CA HIS A 261 0.70 17.19 -12.60
C HIS A 261 1.17 16.01 -11.72
N TYR A 262 2.38 15.56 -11.95
CA TYR A 262 3.10 14.54 -11.18
C TYR A 262 4.59 14.65 -11.48
N PRO A 263 5.48 14.15 -10.60
CA PRO A 263 6.92 14.19 -10.87
C PRO A 263 7.29 13.43 -12.14
N SER A 264 7.92 14.10 -13.12
CA SER A 264 8.38 13.44 -14.34
C SER A 264 9.38 12.34 -14.02
N GLY A 265 9.19 11.18 -14.62
CA GLY A 265 10.00 10.00 -14.37
C GLY A 265 9.61 9.18 -13.16
N CYS A 266 8.66 9.63 -12.32
CA CYS A 266 8.06 8.79 -11.27
C CYS A 266 7.42 7.54 -11.89
N PRO A 267 7.48 6.33 -11.25
CA PRO A 267 7.02 5.08 -11.86
C PRO A 267 5.50 4.94 -11.98
N VAL A 268 4.85 5.98 -12.52
CA VAL A 268 3.43 5.97 -12.89
C VAL A 268 3.15 4.91 -13.97
N PRO A 269 1.88 4.49 -14.19
CA PRO A 269 1.54 3.42 -15.12
C PRO A 269 2.18 3.54 -16.52
N LYS A 270 2.35 4.78 -17.01
CA LYS A 270 2.94 5.06 -18.32
C LYS A 270 4.40 4.62 -18.46
N VAL A 271 5.18 4.67 -17.38
CA VAL A 271 6.62 4.35 -17.37
C VAL A 271 6.99 3.18 -16.48
N LEU A 272 6.00 2.52 -15.87
CA LEU A 272 6.19 1.40 -14.94
C LEU A 272 7.07 0.30 -15.53
N ASP A 273 6.92 -0.02 -16.81
CA ASP A 273 7.72 -1.06 -17.47
C ASP A 273 9.22 -0.70 -17.53
N ILE A 274 9.59 0.59 -17.66
CA ILE A 274 10.99 1.02 -17.61
C ILE A 274 11.60 0.64 -16.26
N TYR A 275 10.88 0.90 -15.18
CA TYR A 275 11.34 0.51 -13.84
C TYR A 275 11.47 -1.00 -13.71
N LYS A 276 10.48 -1.78 -14.13
CA LYS A 276 10.56 -3.25 -14.06
C LYS A 276 11.73 -3.84 -14.86
N TRP A 277 12.15 -3.16 -15.92
CA TRP A 277 13.32 -3.59 -16.70
C TRP A 277 14.66 -3.14 -16.11
N PHE A 278 14.70 -1.99 -15.43
CA PHE A 278 15.94 -1.35 -14.99
C PHE A 278 16.13 -1.27 -13.47
N THR A 279 15.24 -1.87 -12.68
CA THR A 279 15.40 -1.98 -11.22
C THR A 279 15.36 -3.44 -10.73
N PRO A 280 16.28 -4.31 -11.20
CA PRO A 280 16.27 -5.71 -10.80
C PRO A 280 16.57 -5.95 -9.32
N HIS A 281 17.11 -4.98 -8.59
CA HIS A 281 17.39 -5.06 -7.15
C HIS A 281 16.28 -4.43 -6.28
N VAL A 282 15.21 -3.89 -6.90
CA VAL A 282 14.02 -3.39 -6.21
C VAL A 282 12.93 -4.45 -6.27
N ASP A 283 12.42 -4.88 -5.12
CA ASP A 283 11.45 -5.98 -5.04
C ASP A 283 10.04 -5.54 -5.46
N MET A 284 9.64 -4.31 -5.13
CA MET A 284 8.29 -3.81 -5.38
C MET A 284 8.30 -2.35 -5.86
N ILE A 285 7.39 -2.05 -6.79
CA ILE A 285 7.00 -0.69 -7.16
C ILE A 285 5.59 -0.49 -6.61
N SER A 286 5.44 0.43 -5.69
CA SER A 286 4.34 0.48 -4.74
C SER A 286 3.59 1.80 -4.85
N PRO A 287 2.32 1.80 -5.33
CA PRO A 287 1.57 3.03 -5.53
C PRO A 287 1.05 3.60 -4.21
N ASP A 288 1.09 4.94 -4.07
CA ASP A 288 0.45 5.69 -3.02
C ASP A 288 -1.03 5.90 -3.40
N VAL A 289 -1.92 5.14 -2.74
CA VAL A 289 -3.33 5.08 -3.16
C VAL A 289 -4.20 5.81 -2.15
N GLU A 290 -4.47 7.08 -2.43
CA GLU A 290 -5.32 7.93 -1.60
C GLU A 290 -6.75 8.09 -2.16
N TYR A 291 -7.10 7.35 -3.19
CA TYR A 291 -8.39 7.43 -3.86
C TYR A 291 -9.49 6.65 -3.13
N ASN A 292 -10.66 7.26 -3.01
CA ASN A 292 -11.87 6.61 -2.49
C ASN A 292 -12.77 6.08 -3.63
N ASN A 293 -12.52 6.47 -4.88
CA ASN A 293 -13.29 5.98 -6.02
C ASN A 293 -12.95 4.51 -6.32
N THR A 294 -13.93 3.63 -6.19
CA THR A 294 -13.76 2.19 -6.32
C THR A 294 -13.20 1.77 -7.68
N MET A 295 -13.66 2.38 -8.77
CA MET A 295 -13.18 2.01 -10.12
C MET A 295 -11.70 2.36 -10.30
N ARG A 296 -11.32 3.57 -9.92
CA ARG A 296 -9.93 4.02 -10.00
C ARG A 296 -9.01 3.20 -9.08
N TYR A 297 -9.48 2.88 -7.88
CA TYR A 297 -8.76 2.04 -6.94
C TYR A 297 -8.47 0.64 -7.51
N GLN A 298 -9.49 0.00 -8.10
CA GLN A 298 -9.34 -1.32 -8.71
C GLN A 298 -8.46 -1.27 -9.97
N GLU A 299 -8.54 -0.21 -10.76
CA GLU A 299 -7.65 0.00 -11.91
C GLU A 299 -6.19 0.02 -11.46
N LEU A 300 -5.87 0.80 -10.42
CA LEU A 300 -4.52 0.87 -9.86
C LEU A 300 -4.06 -0.49 -9.30
N CYS A 301 -4.92 -1.18 -8.55
CA CYS A 301 -4.63 -2.53 -8.09
C CYS A 301 -4.26 -3.45 -9.27
N SER A 302 -5.03 -3.41 -10.37
CA SER A 302 -4.79 -4.24 -11.55
C SER A 302 -3.47 -3.91 -12.25
N ILE A 303 -3.05 -2.63 -12.26
CA ILE A 303 -1.82 -2.20 -12.91
C ILE A 303 -0.59 -2.62 -12.12
N TYR A 304 -0.61 -2.46 -10.79
CA TYR A 304 0.54 -2.71 -9.93
C TYR A 304 0.60 -4.13 -9.36
N SER A 305 -0.51 -4.87 -9.31
CA SER A 305 -0.52 -6.30 -8.97
C SER A 305 -0.14 -7.13 -10.19
N ARG A 306 1.14 -7.46 -10.31
CA ARG A 306 1.71 -8.19 -11.45
C ARG A 306 2.48 -9.42 -10.95
N PRO A 307 2.65 -10.46 -11.78
CA PRO A 307 3.50 -11.62 -11.42
C PRO A 307 4.94 -11.23 -11.06
N ASP A 308 5.44 -10.11 -11.60
CA ASP A 308 6.77 -9.56 -11.35
C ASP A 308 6.76 -8.37 -10.37
N ASN A 309 5.61 -8.08 -9.74
CA ASN A 309 5.47 -6.96 -8.81
C ASN A 309 4.40 -7.25 -7.75
N PRO A 310 4.79 -7.75 -6.56
CA PRO A 310 3.88 -7.85 -5.42
C PRO A 310 3.24 -6.50 -5.10
N LEU A 311 1.94 -6.49 -4.83
CA LEU A 311 1.21 -5.26 -4.52
C LEU A 311 1.40 -4.91 -3.04
N PHE A 312 1.99 -3.77 -2.76
CA PHE A 312 2.09 -3.15 -1.43
C PHE A 312 1.64 -1.68 -1.51
N PHE A 313 0.94 -1.18 -0.51
CA PHE A 313 0.54 0.22 -0.45
C PHE A 313 1.33 0.96 0.63
N PRO A 314 2.31 1.79 0.25
CA PRO A 314 3.10 2.58 1.20
C PRO A 314 2.28 3.67 1.88
N GLU A 315 1.39 4.31 1.12
CA GLU A 315 0.57 5.42 1.59
C GLU A 315 -0.89 5.19 1.15
N THR A 316 -1.74 4.83 2.11
CA THR A 316 -3.16 4.63 1.84
C THR A 316 -3.99 4.76 3.12
N PRO A 317 -5.12 5.49 3.09
CA PRO A 317 -6.07 5.43 4.20
C PRO A 317 -6.76 4.05 4.22
N PRO A 318 -7.07 3.48 5.41
CA PRO A 318 -7.75 2.19 5.53
C PRO A 318 -9.25 2.33 5.21
N THR A 319 -9.56 2.44 3.92
CA THR A 319 -10.93 2.52 3.39
C THR A 319 -11.54 1.14 3.15
N THR A 320 -12.82 1.10 2.76
CA THR A 320 -13.52 -0.12 2.33
C THR A 320 -12.84 -0.83 1.18
N ASN A 321 -12.21 -0.11 0.27
CA ASN A 321 -11.54 -0.69 -0.91
C ASN A 321 -10.30 -1.53 -0.54
N LEU A 322 -9.71 -1.29 0.64
CA LEU A 322 -8.57 -2.06 1.12
C LEU A 322 -8.88 -3.56 1.26
N PHE A 323 -10.12 -3.94 1.61
CA PHE A 323 -10.54 -5.34 1.65
C PHE A 323 -10.48 -6.01 0.29
N ARG A 324 -10.83 -5.28 -0.80
CA ARG A 324 -10.67 -5.77 -2.17
C ARG A 324 -9.20 -5.91 -2.55
N ALA A 325 -8.38 -4.91 -2.23
CA ALA A 325 -6.94 -5.01 -2.51
C ALA A 325 -6.33 -6.24 -1.86
N ILE A 326 -6.71 -6.55 -0.63
CA ILE A 326 -6.22 -7.71 0.11
C ILE A 326 -6.73 -9.02 -0.52
N ALA A 327 -8.02 -9.16 -0.76
CA ALA A 327 -8.61 -10.43 -1.18
C ALA A 327 -8.51 -10.67 -2.69
N ASP A 328 -8.77 -9.63 -3.51
CA ASP A 328 -8.94 -9.79 -4.95
C ASP A 328 -7.62 -9.53 -5.71
N TYR A 329 -6.68 -8.76 -5.12
CA TYR A 329 -5.43 -8.36 -5.75
C TYR A 329 -4.17 -8.78 -4.98
N ASN A 330 -4.31 -9.62 -3.95
CA ASN A 330 -3.20 -10.16 -3.17
C ASN A 330 -2.28 -9.09 -2.56
N LEU A 331 -2.84 -7.99 -2.04
CA LEU A 331 -2.08 -6.97 -1.34
C LEU A 331 -1.28 -7.61 -0.20
N VAL A 332 0.04 -7.45 -0.19
CA VAL A 332 0.92 -8.09 0.80
C VAL A 332 1.08 -7.32 2.10
N GLY A 333 0.56 -6.10 2.16
CA GLY A 333 0.58 -5.23 3.34
C GLY A 333 0.30 -3.77 2.96
N TYR A 334 0.14 -2.92 3.95
CA TYR A 334 -0.09 -1.49 3.73
C TYR A 334 0.42 -0.64 4.89
N SER A 335 0.68 0.65 4.60
CA SER A 335 0.92 1.68 5.61
C SER A 335 -0.18 2.74 5.56
N TRP A 336 -0.75 3.05 6.71
CA TRP A 336 -1.74 4.12 6.81
C TRP A 336 -1.05 5.49 6.81
N MET A 337 -1.23 6.24 5.74
CA MET A 337 -0.87 7.65 5.61
C MET A 337 -2.15 8.52 5.59
N GLY A 338 -2.01 9.80 5.99
CA GLY A 338 -3.16 10.71 6.05
C GLY A 338 -4.09 10.44 7.24
N GLY A 339 -3.81 11.08 8.37
CA GLY A 339 -4.57 10.97 9.60
C GLY A 339 -3.98 10.06 10.68
N PHE A 340 -2.99 9.23 10.37
CA PHE A 340 -2.30 8.39 11.35
C PHE A 340 -1.67 9.23 12.49
N ASP A 341 -1.10 10.38 12.16
CA ASP A 341 -0.50 11.33 13.11
C ASP A 341 -1.48 11.88 14.15
N ASN A 342 -2.78 11.93 13.79
CA ASN A 342 -3.82 12.57 14.59
C ASN A 342 -4.76 11.58 15.30
N LEU A 343 -4.41 10.30 15.35
CA LEU A 343 -5.26 9.26 15.95
C LEU A 343 -5.37 9.39 17.46
N MET A 344 -4.24 9.68 18.10
CA MET A 344 -4.14 9.73 19.56
C MET A 344 -4.39 11.16 20.06
N ALA A 345 -5.20 11.30 21.10
CA ALA A 345 -5.38 12.55 21.84
C ALA A 345 -4.19 12.78 22.79
N GLU A 346 -4.10 13.98 23.36
CA GLU A 346 -3.02 14.36 24.30
C GLU A 346 -2.97 13.46 25.56
N ASP A 347 -4.12 12.94 25.97
CA ASP A 347 -4.23 12.01 27.11
C ASP A 347 -3.84 10.56 26.75
N GLY A 348 -3.43 10.29 25.52
CA GLY A 348 -3.04 8.97 25.03
C GLY A 348 -4.21 8.09 24.58
N THR A 349 -5.44 8.58 24.62
CA THR A 349 -6.63 7.83 24.17
C THR A 349 -6.88 8.03 22.68
N LEU A 350 -7.67 7.12 22.07
CA LEU A 350 -8.11 7.25 20.70
C LEU A 350 -9.10 8.40 20.56
N ARG A 351 -8.88 9.30 19.60
CA ARG A 351 -9.86 10.34 19.27
C ARG A 351 -11.18 9.72 18.80
N PRO A 352 -12.33 10.12 19.34
CA PRO A 352 -13.63 9.52 18.97
C PRO A 352 -13.95 9.61 17.47
N THR A 353 -13.48 10.66 16.80
CA THR A 353 -13.67 10.86 15.33
C THR A 353 -12.91 9.82 14.50
N MET A 354 -11.91 9.16 15.06
CA MET A 354 -11.09 8.14 14.39
C MET A 354 -11.55 6.71 14.67
N GLN A 355 -12.58 6.52 15.50
CA GLN A 355 -13.02 5.19 15.93
C GLN A 355 -13.38 4.28 14.76
N GLU A 356 -14.10 4.78 13.75
CA GLU A 356 -14.56 3.97 12.62
C GLU A 356 -13.39 3.52 11.70
N VAL A 357 -12.42 4.38 11.46
CA VAL A 357 -11.24 4.00 10.68
C VAL A 357 -10.37 3.00 11.43
N VAL A 358 -10.23 3.17 12.75
CA VAL A 358 -9.52 2.20 13.60
C VAL A 358 -10.26 0.86 13.68
N ASN A 359 -11.58 0.87 13.66
CA ASN A 359 -12.38 -0.35 13.56
C ASN A 359 -12.05 -1.12 12.26
N THR A 360 -11.81 -0.42 11.15
CA THR A 360 -11.36 -1.05 9.89
C THR A 360 -10.01 -1.74 10.08
N VAL A 361 -9.05 -1.06 10.68
CA VAL A 361 -7.71 -1.62 10.96
C VAL A 361 -7.84 -2.86 11.87
N ARG A 362 -8.59 -2.77 12.96
CA ARG A 362 -8.79 -3.88 13.90
C ARG A 362 -9.45 -5.09 13.24
N CYS A 363 -10.40 -4.85 12.33
CA CYS A 363 -11.02 -5.92 11.55
C CYS A 363 -9.99 -6.66 10.69
N ILE A 364 -9.10 -5.92 10.00
CA ILE A 364 -8.00 -6.51 9.21
C ILE A 364 -7.04 -7.28 10.12
N VAL A 365 -6.65 -6.70 11.25
CA VAL A 365 -5.74 -7.34 12.22
C VAL A 365 -6.30 -8.67 12.70
N SER A 366 -7.59 -8.71 13.07
CA SER A 366 -8.25 -9.96 13.52
C SER A 366 -8.30 -11.04 12.44
N ALA A 367 -8.30 -10.63 11.16
CA ALA A 367 -8.35 -11.51 10.00
C ALA A 367 -6.96 -11.93 9.47
N ILE A 368 -5.84 -11.42 10.00
CA ILE A 368 -4.50 -11.75 9.50
C ILE A 368 -4.27 -13.26 9.32
N PRO A 369 -4.61 -14.15 10.28
CA PRO A 369 -4.41 -15.58 10.08
C PRO A 369 -5.20 -16.16 8.91
N LEU A 370 -6.39 -15.63 8.63
CA LEU A 370 -7.20 -16.00 7.47
C LEU A 370 -6.59 -15.47 6.18
N ILE A 371 -6.13 -14.21 6.17
CA ILE A 371 -5.46 -13.59 5.02
C ILE A 371 -4.23 -14.42 4.65
N LEU A 372 -3.33 -14.68 5.61
CA LEU A 372 -2.09 -15.43 5.38
C LEU A 372 -2.33 -16.87 4.90
N LYS A 373 -3.46 -17.47 5.26
CA LYS A 373 -3.79 -18.86 4.89
C LYS A 373 -4.53 -18.98 3.56
N TYR A 374 -5.39 -18.01 3.23
CA TYR A 374 -6.35 -18.15 2.13
C TYR A 374 -6.20 -17.11 1.01
N GLN A 375 -5.33 -16.09 1.18
CA GLN A 375 -5.05 -15.13 0.12
C GLN A 375 -4.51 -15.83 -1.13
N GLY A 376 -4.92 -15.37 -2.30
CA GLY A 376 -4.57 -16.00 -3.59
C GLY A 376 -5.34 -17.30 -3.89
N THR A 377 -6.35 -17.64 -3.09
CA THR A 377 -7.25 -18.78 -3.33
C THR A 377 -8.67 -18.31 -3.58
N ASP A 378 -9.54 -19.20 -4.06
CA ASP A 378 -10.97 -18.96 -4.23
C ASP A 378 -11.79 -18.99 -2.92
N LYS A 379 -11.10 -19.08 -1.76
CA LYS A 379 -11.74 -19.19 -0.45
C LYS A 379 -11.88 -17.88 0.31
N LEU A 380 -11.05 -16.88 0.01
CA LEU A 380 -11.08 -15.56 0.63
C LEU A 380 -11.84 -14.58 -0.26
N HIS A 381 -12.94 -14.05 0.24
CA HIS A 381 -13.78 -13.10 -0.49
C HIS A 381 -13.81 -11.75 0.23
N ALA A 382 -13.61 -10.67 -0.52
CA ALA A 382 -13.86 -9.31 -0.03
C ALA A 382 -15.38 -9.07 0.09
N ILE A 383 -15.78 -8.55 1.23
CA ILE A 383 -17.13 -8.04 1.44
C ILE A 383 -17.05 -6.52 1.51
N VAL A 384 -17.57 -5.86 0.48
CA VAL A 384 -17.48 -4.41 0.31
C VAL A 384 -18.83 -3.86 -0.16
N GLN A 385 -19.42 -3.01 0.64
CA GLN A 385 -20.66 -2.32 0.28
C GLN A 385 -20.37 -1.26 -0.77
N GLU A 386 -20.80 -1.49 -2.00
CA GLU A 386 -20.79 -0.48 -3.03
C GLU A 386 -21.94 0.52 -2.84
N GLU A 387 -21.80 1.72 -3.38
CA GLU A 387 -22.80 2.76 -3.28
C GLU A 387 -24.15 2.27 -3.84
N TYR A 388 -25.22 2.48 -3.07
CA TYR A 388 -26.60 2.03 -3.39
C TYR A 388 -26.82 0.51 -3.45
N MET A 389 -25.84 -0.30 -3.10
CA MET A 389 -25.98 -1.75 -3.12
C MET A 389 -26.38 -2.27 -1.73
N PRO A 390 -27.62 -2.77 -1.55
CA PRO A 390 -28.06 -3.31 -0.26
C PRO A 390 -27.54 -4.71 0.03
N ASN A 391 -27.13 -5.45 -0.98
CA ASN A 391 -26.66 -6.83 -0.89
C ASN A 391 -25.46 -7.08 -1.80
N GLN A 392 -24.61 -8.02 -1.36
CA GLN A 392 -23.58 -8.66 -2.20
C GLN A 392 -23.86 -10.16 -2.22
N TRP A 393 -23.72 -10.78 -3.40
CA TRP A 393 -23.84 -12.23 -3.55
C TRP A 393 -22.46 -12.83 -3.72
N VAL A 394 -22.22 -13.93 -3.01
CA VAL A 394 -20.93 -14.65 -3.05
C VAL A 394 -21.22 -16.09 -3.44
N ASP A 395 -20.58 -16.56 -4.51
CA ASP A 395 -20.63 -17.94 -4.94
C ASP A 395 -19.63 -18.76 -4.13
N LEU A 396 -20.11 -19.80 -3.46
CA LEU A 396 -19.36 -20.63 -2.53
C LEU A 396 -19.48 -22.09 -2.91
N ASP A 397 -18.55 -22.95 -2.47
CA ASP A 397 -18.66 -24.38 -2.70
C ASP A 397 -19.86 -24.95 -1.94
N GLY A 398 -20.85 -25.46 -2.68
CA GLY A 398 -22.10 -25.99 -2.15
C GLY A 398 -23.10 -24.97 -1.61
N TYR A 399 -22.77 -23.66 -1.60
CA TYR A 399 -23.64 -22.62 -1.07
C TYR A 399 -23.65 -21.36 -1.94
N VAL A 400 -24.70 -20.55 -1.74
CA VAL A 400 -24.76 -19.15 -2.16
C VAL A 400 -24.83 -18.30 -0.91
N GLY A 401 -23.88 -17.41 -0.71
CA GLY A 401 -23.87 -16.43 0.36
C GLY A 401 -24.60 -15.15 -0.09
N ARG A 402 -25.62 -14.74 0.64
CA ARG A 402 -26.21 -13.41 0.53
C ARG A 402 -25.73 -12.55 1.68
N VAL A 403 -24.92 -11.57 1.37
CA VAL A 403 -24.49 -10.53 2.32
C VAL A 403 -25.51 -9.39 2.25
N GLN A 404 -26.08 -9.02 3.39
CA GLN A 404 -26.98 -7.87 3.51
C GLN A 404 -26.28 -6.78 4.32
N PHE A 405 -26.17 -5.60 3.74
CA PHE A 405 -25.53 -4.43 4.35
C PHE A 405 -26.51 -3.56 5.14
N GLY A 406 -25.94 -2.66 5.97
CA GLY A 406 -26.69 -1.69 6.75
C GLY A 406 -27.42 -2.27 7.97
N GLN A 407 -27.20 -3.53 8.29
CA GLN A 407 -27.83 -4.23 9.41
C GLN A 407 -26.78 -4.96 10.24
N GLY A 408 -26.27 -4.29 11.25
CA GLY A 408 -25.39 -4.90 12.24
C GLY A 408 -26.12 -5.66 13.33
N ARG A 409 -25.54 -5.69 14.53
CA ARG A 409 -26.07 -6.38 15.72
C ARG A 409 -27.49 -5.97 16.09
N LEU A 410 -27.77 -4.68 16.02
CA LEU A 410 -29.05 -4.09 16.40
C LEU A 410 -29.63 -3.30 15.21
N PRO A 411 -30.40 -3.95 14.34
CA PRO A 411 -30.91 -3.33 13.10
C PRO A 411 -31.76 -2.09 13.31
N PHE A 412 -32.34 -1.94 14.52
CA PHE A 412 -33.20 -0.78 14.84
C PHE A 412 -32.42 0.42 15.40
N GLU A 413 -31.19 0.21 15.89
CA GLU A 413 -30.35 1.29 16.42
C GLU A 413 -29.38 1.84 15.39
N ARG A 414 -29.08 1.06 14.36
CA ARG A 414 -28.17 1.47 13.30
C ARG A 414 -28.96 2.13 12.17
N LYS A 415 -28.76 3.42 11.99
CA LYS A 415 -29.32 4.12 10.83
C LYS A 415 -28.68 3.56 9.58
N ASP A 416 -29.49 3.00 8.69
CA ASP A 416 -29.06 2.64 7.35
C ASP A 416 -28.51 3.91 6.66
N TRP A 417 -27.30 3.87 6.15
CA TRP A 417 -26.68 5.00 5.46
C TRP A 417 -27.55 5.51 4.29
N ARG A 418 -28.37 4.67 3.68
CA ARG A 418 -29.34 5.06 2.65
C ARG A 418 -30.38 6.02 3.18
N HIS A 419 -30.87 5.81 4.39
CA HIS A 419 -31.83 6.71 5.03
C HIS A 419 -31.22 8.06 5.39
N VAL A 420 -29.96 8.10 5.74
CA VAL A 420 -29.24 9.34 6.00
C VAL A 420 -29.14 10.17 4.72
N ARG A 421 -28.96 9.52 3.57
CA ARG A 421 -28.85 10.21 2.27
C ARG A 421 -30.18 10.62 1.70
N GLU A 422 -31.22 9.80 1.84
CA GLU A 422 -32.61 10.09 1.39
C GLU A 422 -33.28 11.21 2.21
N ALA A 423 -32.89 11.39 3.45
CA ALA A 423 -33.43 12.43 4.34
C ALA A 423 -32.92 13.85 4.07
N GLY A 424 -32.08 14.05 3.03
CA GLY A 424 -31.47 15.34 2.74
C GLY A 424 -30.48 15.71 3.85
N MET A 425 -29.22 15.40 3.67
CA MET A 425 -28.18 15.69 4.67
C MET A 425 -28.07 17.20 4.92
N PRO A 426 -28.09 17.64 6.19
CA PRO A 426 -27.71 19.00 6.54
C PRO A 426 -26.30 19.31 6.01
N LYS A 427 -26.06 20.55 5.62
CA LYS A 427 -24.79 21.02 5.04
C LYS A 427 -23.56 20.68 5.91
N GLU A 428 -23.75 20.58 7.23
CA GLU A 428 -22.76 20.16 8.22
C GLU A 428 -22.40 18.65 8.12
N GLN A 429 -23.19 17.85 7.42
CA GLN A 429 -22.91 16.45 7.13
C GLN A 429 -22.29 16.23 5.74
N ALA A 430 -22.23 17.26 4.88
CA ALA A 430 -21.50 17.16 3.61
C ALA A 430 -19.97 17.05 3.79
N ASP A 431 -19.43 17.60 4.89
CA ASP A 431 -18.07 17.30 5.35
C ASP A 431 -17.93 15.86 5.91
N ALA A 432 -19.02 15.13 5.92
CA ALA A 432 -19.16 13.75 6.37
C ALA A 432 -19.17 12.72 5.23
N ASP A 433 -18.89 13.10 3.98
CA ASP A 433 -18.67 12.12 2.91
C ASP A 433 -17.51 11.16 3.27
N VAL A 434 -16.52 11.66 3.96
CA VAL A 434 -15.48 10.82 4.60
C VAL A 434 -16.05 9.91 5.69
N LYS A 435 -16.99 10.38 6.50
CA LYS A 435 -17.66 9.56 7.53
C LYS A 435 -18.58 8.49 6.96
N LEU A 436 -19.24 8.76 5.83
CA LEU A 436 -20.08 7.77 5.16
C LEU A 436 -19.26 6.61 4.59
N GLU A 437 -18.05 6.89 4.10
CA GLU A 437 -17.13 5.84 3.63
C GLU A 437 -16.80 4.84 4.74
N TYR A 438 -16.53 5.30 5.94
CA TYR A 438 -16.24 4.42 7.08
C TYR A 438 -17.48 3.71 7.66
N LEU A 439 -18.69 4.15 7.30
CA LEU A 439 -19.94 3.49 7.71
C LEU A 439 -20.34 2.36 6.77
N ARG A 440 -19.73 2.22 5.59
CA ARG A 440 -20.02 1.14 4.66
C ARG A 440 -19.71 -0.23 5.29
N GLY A 441 -20.58 -1.20 5.00
CA GLY A 441 -20.36 -2.60 5.34
C GLY A 441 -19.09 -3.11 4.64
N ARG A 442 -18.18 -3.72 5.39
CA ARG A 442 -16.87 -4.15 4.89
C ARG A 442 -16.32 -5.32 5.68
N GLY A 443 -15.45 -6.11 5.06
CA GLY A 443 -14.83 -7.24 5.73
C GLY A 443 -14.43 -8.37 4.81
N PHE A 444 -14.27 -9.54 5.39
CA PHE A 444 -13.92 -10.79 4.71
C PHE A 444 -14.91 -11.90 5.03
N LEU A 445 -15.21 -12.70 4.02
CA LEU A 445 -15.84 -14.01 4.15
C LEU A 445 -14.84 -15.06 3.67
N VAL A 446 -14.57 -16.05 4.49
CA VAL A 446 -13.71 -17.18 4.16
C VAL A 446 -14.50 -18.47 4.24
N GLN A 447 -14.48 -19.28 3.19
CA GLN A 447 -14.94 -20.66 3.22
C GLN A 447 -13.74 -21.59 3.44
N ALA A 448 -13.47 -21.94 4.69
CA ALA A 448 -12.32 -22.77 5.06
C ALA A 448 -12.44 -24.22 4.59
N SER A 449 -13.65 -24.75 4.68
CA SER A 449 -14.05 -26.06 4.14
C SER A 449 -15.48 -25.97 3.63
N LYS A 450 -16.01 -27.07 3.04
CA LYS A 450 -17.38 -27.09 2.52
C LYS A 450 -18.40 -26.56 3.53
N ASN A 451 -18.23 -26.89 4.81
CA ASN A 451 -19.22 -26.59 5.86
C ASN A 451 -18.67 -25.64 6.95
N GLU A 452 -17.50 -25.04 6.79
CA GLU A 452 -16.89 -24.13 7.77
C GLU A 452 -16.57 -22.77 7.15
N PHE A 453 -17.10 -21.73 7.80
CA PHE A 453 -16.98 -20.35 7.34
C PHE A 453 -16.45 -19.46 8.45
N TYR A 454 -15.62 -18.47 8.05
CA TYR A 454 -15.16 -17.42 8.95
C TYR A 454 -15.56 -16.06 8.39
N LEU A 455 -15.99 -15.17 9.26
CA LEU A 455 -16.38 -13.82 8.95
C LEU A 455 -15.61 -12.86 9.84
N ALA A 456 -14.97 -11.86 9.23
CA ALA A 456 -14.42 -10.71 9.95
C ALA A 456 -14.91 -9.45 9.26
N GLY A 457 -15.56 -8.54 9.97
CA GLY A 457 -16.16 -7.41 9.28
C GLY A 457 -17.00 -6.50 10.15
N ILE A 458 -17.60 -5.52 9.51
CA ILE A 458 -18.38 -4.46 10.14
C ILE A 458 -19.61 -4.18 9.29
N GLY A 459 -20.78 -4.16 9.92
CA GLY A 459 -22.00 -3.59 9.33
C GLY A 459 -22.70 -4.45 8.28
N TRP A 460 -22.55 -5.77 8.36
CA TRP A 460 -23.23 -6.68 7.46
C TRP A 460 -23.65 -7.99 8.11
N ARG A 461 -24.49 -8.75 7.42
CA ARG A 461 -24.99 -10.07 7.80
C ARG A 461 -24.82 -11.05 6.66
N LEU A 462 -24.55 -12.29 6.98
CA LEU A 462 -24.49 -13.40 6.02
C LEU A 462 -25.69 -14.33 6.18
N PHE A 463 -26.32 -14.63 5.06
CA PHE A 463 -27.29 -15.71 4.90
C PHE A 463 -26.70 -16.73 3.94
N LEU A 464 -26.48 -17.95 4.42
CA LEU A 464 -25.99 -19.07 3.62
C LEU A 464 -27.15 -19.89 3.10
N ARG A 465 -27.21 -20.11 1.79
CA ARG A 465 -28.20 -20.96 1.15
C ARG A 465 -27.49 -22.11 0.44
N PRO A 466 -27.86 -23.40 0.75
CA PRO A 466 -27.36 -24.52 -0.02
C PRO A 466 -27.70 -24.37 -1.52
N LYS A 467 -26.78 -24.74 -2.40
CA LYS A 467 -27.07 -24.91 -3.83
C LYS A 467 -27.93 -26.17 -3.99
N LEU A 468 -29.17 -26.01 -4.42
CA LEU A 468 -30.07 -27.11 -4.72
C LEU A 468 -30.04 -27.43 -6.20
N PRO A 469 -30.29 -28.68 -6.62
CA PRO A 469 -30.54 -29.01 -8.00
C PRO A 469 -31.63 -28.11 -8.61
N PRO A 470 -31.59 -27.79 -9.92
CA PRO A 470 -32.53 -26.89 -10.56
C PRO A 470 -34.00 -27.26 -10.31
N GLU A 471 -34.31 -28.54 -10.26
CA GLU A 471 -35.64 -29.09 -10.00
C GLU A 471 -36.14 -28.87 -8.57
N GLN A 472 -35.24 -28.53 -7.64
CA GLN A 472 -35.57 -28.23 -6.24
C GLN A 472 -35.44 -26.76 -5.89
N THR A 473 -35.19 -25.90 -6.91
CA THR A 473 -34.99 -24.47 -6.69
C THR A 473 -36.33 -23.77 -6.46
N LEU A 474 -36.55 -23.31 -5.23
CA LEU A 474 -37.70 -22.48 -4.85
C LEU A 474 -37.46 -21.00 -5.24
N PRO A 475 -38.51 -20.17 -5.30
CA PRO A 475 -38.36 -18.72 -5.49
C PRO A 475 -37.41 -18.08 -4.46
N LEU A 476 -36.61 -17.13 -4.92
CA LEU A 476 -35.52 -16.51 -4.14
C LEU A 476 -35.91 -15.98 -2.76
N PHE A 477 -37.10 -15.43 -2.61
CA PHE A 477 -37.55 -14.84 -1.36
C PHE A 477 -37.85 -15.86 -0.24
N TYR A 478 -37.99 -17.14 -0.56
CA TYR A 478 -38.16 -18.20 0.45
C TYR A 478 -36.85 -18.86 0.87
N HIS A 479 -35.77 -18.68 0.10
CA HIS A 479 -34.57 -19.46 0.29
C HIS A 479 -33.69 -19.05 1.45
N HIS A 480 -33.73 -17.77 1.86
CA HIS A 480 -32.87 -17.30 2.96
C HIS A 480 -33.27 -17.92 4.29
N ASP A 481 -34.51 -18.30 4.47
CA ASP A 481 -35.03 -18.84 5.73
C ASP A 481 -34.70 -20.33 5.93
N MET A 482 -34.27 -21.02 4.89
CA MET A 482 -33.96 -22.45 4.97
C MET A 482 -32.51 -22.77 5.33
N ALA A 483 -31.59 -21.86 5.06
CA ALA A 483 -30.17 -22.12 5.27
C ALA A 483 -29.79 -22.18 6.75
N HIS A 484 -30.41 -21.37 7.60
CA HIS A 484 -30.12 -21.35 9.04
C HIS A 484 -30.44 -22.68 9.76
N ALA A 485 -31.36 -23.48 9.23
CA ALA A 485 -31.70 -24.78 9.79
C ALA A 485 -30.54 -25.79 9.76
N ARG A 486 -29.52 -25.52 8.94
CA ARG A 486 -28.30 -26.33 8.83
C ARG A 486 -27.13 -25.81 9.68
N GLN A 487 -27.28 -24.69 10.37
CA GLN A 487 -26.24 -24.17 11.25
C GLN A 487 -26.11 -25.05 12.49
N LEU A 488 -24.94 -25.63 12.70
CA LEU A 488 -24.62 -26.41 13.90
C LEU A 488 -24.06 -25.51 15.00
N SER A 489 -23.20 -24.56 14.66
CA SER A 489 -22.70 -23.53 15.59
C SER A 489 -22.45 -22.20 14.93
N VAL A 490 -22.50 -21.14 15.74
CA VAL A 490 -22.05 -19.79 15.40
C VAL A 490 -21.30 -19.26 16.60
N ASP A 491 -19.99 -19.15 16.45
CA ASP A 491 -19.07 -18.86 17.54
C ASP A 491 -18.33 -17.54 17.27
N GLU A 492 -18.29 -16.66 18.27
CA GLU A 492 -17.40 -15.50 18.28
C GLU A 492 -16.05 -15.91 18.87
N GLY A 493 -14.96 -15.39 18.30
CA GLY A 493 -13.65 -15.75 18.80
C GLY A 493 -12.51 -15.02 18.10
N HIS A 494 -11.33 -15.53 18.33
CA HIS A 494 -10.08 -15.00 17.79
C HIS A 494 -9.12 -16.14 17.44
N PHE A 495 -8.07 -15.81 16.70
CA PHE A 495 -6.98 -16.74 16.44
C PHE A 495 -5.86 -16.53 17.46
N ASN A 496 -5.39 -17.61 18.09
CA ASN A 496 -4.24 -17.57 18.98
C ASN A 496 -2.92 -17.45 18.18
N GLN A 497 -1.78 -17.36 18.89
CA GLN A 497 -0.45 -17.24 18.27
C GLN A 497 -0.05 -18.43 17.38
N ASN A 498 -0.70 -19.59 17.55
CA ASN A 498 -0.50 -20.78 16.73
C ASN A 498 -1.40 -20.79 15.48
N GLY A 499 -2.26 -19.79 15.30
CA GLY A 499 -3.23 -19.73 14.21
C GLY A 499 -4.46 -20.62 14.41
N GLU A 500 -4.72 -21.09 15.64
CA GLU A 500 -5.88 -21.89 15.99
C GLU A 500 -7.03 -20.97 16.43
N PHE A 501 -8.25 -21.26 15.97
CA PHE A 501 -9.43 -20.50 16.37
C PHE A 501 -9.86 -20.87 17.79
N VAL A 502 -9.92 -19.87 18.65
CA VAL A 502 -10.36 -19.98 20.05
C VAL A 502 -11.74 -19.36 20.17
N VAL A 503 -12.69 -20.10 20.71
CA VAL A 503 -14.06 -19.63 20.96
C VAL A 503 -14.08 -18.80 22.22
N ASP A 504 -14.45 -17.52 22.09
CA ASP A 504 -14.67 -16.61 23.22
C ASP A 504 -16.12 -16.72 23.72
N ARG A 505 -17.07 -16.89 22.79
CA ARG A 505 -18.49 -17.01 23.10
C ARG A 505 -19.24 -17.80 22.02
N GLU A 506 -19.99 -18.80 22.42
CA GLU A 506 -21.04 -19.37 21.57
C GLU A 506 -22.18 -18.34 21.44
N ARG A 507 -22.43 -17.87 20.23
CA ARG A 507 -23.44 -16.83 20.01
C ARG A 507 -24.84 -17.36 20.25
N ASN A 508 -25.10 -18.58 19.79
CA ASN A 508 -26.42 -19.16 19.88
C ASN A 508 -26.37 -20.68 19.73
N LYS A 509 -27.18 -21.38 20.53
CA LYS A 509 -27.43 -22.80 20.37
C LYS A 509 -28.59 -23.10 19.40
N THR A 510 -29.23 -22.05 18.89
CA THR A 510 -30.29 -22.13 17.87
C THR A 510 -29.85 -21.40 16.62
N PRO A 511 -30.33 -21.78 15.43
CA PRO A 511 -30.00 -21.13 14.18
C PRO A 511 -30.31 -19.63 14.21
N LEU A 512 -29.42 -18.82 13.62
CA LEU A 512 -29.60 -17.38 13.51
C LEU A 512 -30.51 -17.05 12.31
N VAL A 513 -31.85 -17.10 12.52
CA VAL A 513 -32.84 -16.80 11.47
C VAL A 513 -32.68 -15.42 10.82
N SER A 514 -32.12 -14.48 11.57
CA SER A 514 -31.86 -13.11 11.07
C SER A 514 -30.49 -12.95 10.38
N GLY A 515 -29.79 -14.04 10.09
CA GLY A 515 -28.46 -14.05 9.52
C GLY A 515 -27.33 -13.87 10.56
N ALA A 516 -26.14 -14.29 10.19
CA ALA A 516 -24.94 -14.13 11.00
C ALA A 516 -24.34 -12.75 10.78
N TRP A 517 -24.37 -11.89 11.80
CA TRP A 517 -23.88 -10.51 11.70
C TRP A 517 -22.46 -10.34 12.25
N VAL A 518 -21.74 -9.37 11.73
CA VAL A 518 -20.39 -8.98 12.16
C VAL A 518 -20.30 -7.51 12.53
N GLU A 519 -19.48 -7.24 13.55
CA GLU A 519 -19.11 -5.91 14.04
C GLU A 519 -17.66 -5.91 14.52
N ALA A 520 -17.08 -4.73 14.63
CA ALA A 520 -15.66 -4.55 14.93
C ALA A 520 -15.21 -5.16 16.28
N ASP A 521 -16.11 -5.22 17.25
CA ASP A 521 -15.85 -5.73 18.60
C ASP A 521 -15.98 -7.26 18.74
N ILE A 522 -16.41 -7.94 17.66
CA ILE A 522 -16.61 -9.39 17.64
C ILE A 522 -15.28 -10.13 17.38
N GLY A 523 -14.35 -9.49 16.68
CA GLY A 523 -13.16 -10.15 16.16
C GLY A 523 -13.50 -11.01 14.95
N VAL A 524 -13.53 -12.33 15.10
CA VAL A 524 -13.87 -13.28 14.03
C VAL A 524 -15.09 -14.11 14.44
N LEU A 525 -16.02 -14.28 13.51
CA LEU A 525 -17.15 -15.16 13.66
C LEU A 525 -16.91 -16.46 12.88
N ARG A 526 -17.07 -17.62 13.51
CA ARG A 526 -17.04 -18.93 12.85
C ARG A 526 -18.45 -19.48 12.73
N ILE A 527 -18.79 -20.03 11.56
CA ILE A 527 -20.05 -20.73 11.30
C ILE A 527 -19.72 -22.17 10.89
N ILE A 528 -20.34 -23.13 11.55
CA ILE A 528 -20.31 -24.55 11.15
C ILE A 528 -21.69 -24.93 10.64
N MET A 529 -21.74 -25.51 9.44
CA MET A 529 -22.95 -26.01 8.80
C MET A 529 -23.00 -27.54 8.89
N GLY A 530 -24.20 -28.10 8.99
CA GLY A 530 -24.46 -29.51 8.80
C GLY A 530 -24.54 -29.90 7.32
N ASP A 531 -24.37 -31.19 7.04
CA ASP A 531 -24.51 -31.79 5.70
C ASP A 531 -25.93 -31.75 5.15
#